data_fa72348b647adfccf643e6f9430089bb
#
_entry.id   fa72348b647adfccf643e6f9430089bb
#
_cell.length_a   1.000
_cell.length_b   1.000
_cell.length_c   1.000
_cell.angle_alpha   90.00
_cell.angle_beta   90.00
_cell.angle_gamma   90.00
#
_symmetry.space_group_name_H-M   'P 1'
#
loop_
_entity.id
_entity.type
_entity.pdbx_description
1 polymer ?
#
loop_
_entity_poly.entity_id
_entity_poly.type
_entity_poly.pdbx_seq_one_letter_code
_entity_poly.pdbx_strand_id
1 'polypeptide(L)'
;MSRTMLEKLVKAGALGFVSFSGTPIDTGKKRLPAAKNLGQSKTLAEIPGTCIHFVDAAEIVEKGALRVRMICEQTLVEKTSQNICARIEGSDKSDDILTVTAHYDSVPQGPGAYDNMAGCAIVMEL
;
A
#
# COMPACT_ATOMS: atom_id res chain seq x y z
N MET A 1 7.13 2.75 -2.82
CA MET A 1 7.96 3.31 -3.93
C MET A 1 7.18 4.44 -4.56
N SER A 2 7.80 5.59 -4.81
CA SER A 2 7.14 6.74 -5.43
C SER A 2 6.96 6.52 -6.94
N ARG A 3 5.97 7.20 -7.54
CA ARG A 3 5.75 7.19 -8.98
C ARG A 3 6.99 7.63 -9.76
N THR A 4 7.65 8.67 -9.30
CA THR A 4 8.89 9.20 -9.92
C THR A 4 10.02 8.17 -9.96
N MET A 5 10.13 7.33 -8.92
CA MET A 5 11.13 6.26 -8.90
C MET A 5 10.83 5.20 -9.95
N LEU A 6 9.56 4.80 -10.08
CA LEU A 6 9.15 3.82 -11.06
C LEU A 6 9.39 4.31 -12.50
N GLU A 7 9.04 5.56 -12.79
CA GLU A 7 9.30 6.18 -14.09
C GLU A 7 10.80 6.17 -14.45
N LYS A 8 11.66 6.39 -13.45
CA LYS A 8 13.12 6.29 -13.65
C LYS A 8 13.55 4.85 -13.96
N LEU A 9 12.98 3.85 -13.28
CA LEU A 9 13.28 2.45 -13.54
C LEU A 9 12.85 2.03 -14.96
N VAL A 10 11.65 2.42 -15.37
CA VAL A 10 11.15 2.15 -16.73
C VAL A 10 12.05 2.80 -17.78
N LYS A 11 12.40 4.08 -17.61
CA LYS A 11 13.33 4.79 -18.51
C LYS A 11 14.72 4.15 -18.57
N ALA A 12 15.16 3.55 -17.48
CA ALA A 12 16.43 2.81 -17.43
C ALA A 12 16.35 1.41 -18.04
N GLY A 13 15.18 1.00 -18.58
CA GLY A 13 14.99 -0.30 -19.20
C GLY A 13 14.79 -1.46 -18.21
N ALA A 14 14.37 -1.18 -16.97
CA ALA A 14 14.08 -2.22 -16.01
C ALA A 14 12.90 -3.07 -16.48
N LEU A 15 13.04 -4.40 -16.41
CA LEU A 15 12.00 -5.36 -16.77
C LEU A 15 11.06 -5.68 -15.60
N GLY A 16 11.43 -5.27 -14.40
CA GLY A 16 10.67 -5.46 -13.17
C GLY A 16 11.41 -4.86 -11.99
N PHE A 17 10.81 -4.93 -10.80
CA PHE A 17 11.46 -4.47 -9.58
C PHE A 17 11.10 -5.32 -8.37
N VAL A 18 12.00 -5.36 -7.41
CA VAL A 18 11.78 -5.91 -6.09
C VAL A 18 11.96 -4.78 -5.09
N SER A 19 10.93 -4.47 -4.34
CA SER A 19 11.02 -3.57 -3.20
C SER A 19 11.09 -4.37 -1.90
N PHE A 20 11.54 -3.75 -0.84
CA PHE A 20 11.54 -4.38 0.47
C PHE A 20 10.85 -3.50 1.51
N SER A 21 10.34 -4.14 2.55
CA SER A 21 9.75 -3.51 3.72
C SER A 21 10.06 -4.33 4.97
N GLY A 22 9.72 -3.80 6.12
CA GLY A 22 10.02 -4.37 7.42
C GLY A 22 11.11 -3.59 8.15
N THR A 23 11.29 -3.91 9.42
CA THR A 23 12.30 -3.29 10.27
C THR A 23 13.25 -4.36 10.83
N PRO A 24 14.49 -4.00 11.18
CA PRO A 24 15.43 -4.92 11.82
C PRO A 24 14.91 -5.53 13.14
N ILE A 25 13.92 -4.89 13.76
CA ILE A 25 13.31 -5.30 15.03
C ILE A 25 12.27 -6.42 14.85
N ASP A 26 11.85 -6.68 13.61
CA ASP A 26 10.84 -7.70 13.27
C ASP A 26 11.41 -9.12 13.30
N THR A 27 12.21 -9.39 14.33
CA THR A 27 12.86 -10.68 14.54
C THR A 27 11.84 -11.73 14.93
N GLY A 28 11.62 -12.71 14.07
CA GLY A 28 10.91 -13.95 14.39
C GLY A 28 9.47 -14.05 13.91
N LYS A 29 8.89 -13.04 13.30
CA LYS A 29 7.58 -13.15 12.67
C LYS A 29 7.69 -13.67 11.24
N LYS A 30 6.69 -14.46 10.86
CA LYS A 30 6.56 -15.07 9.53
C LYS A 30 6.79 -14.05 8.43
N ARG A 31 7.82 -14.25 7.63
CA ARG A 31 8.13 -13.44 6.47
C ARG A 31 7.04 -13.62 5.43
N LEU A 32 6.15 -12.67 5.33
CA LEU A 32 5.11 -12.68 4.30
C LEU A 32 5.56 -11.78 3.16
N PRO A 33 5.80 -12.32 1.97
CA PRO A 33 5.95 -11.49 0.79
C PRO A 33 4.62 -10.77 0.55
N ALA A 34 4.64 -9.47 0.53
CA ALA A 34 3.49 -8.68 0.16
C ALA A 34 3.59 -8.36 -1.33
N ALA A 35 2.75 -8.98 -2.14
CA ALA A 35 2.56 -8.51 -3.50
C ALA A 35 2.00 -7.09 -3.44
N LYS A 36 2.75 -6.10 -3.92
CA LYS A 36 2.20 -4.76 -4.10
C LYS A 36 1.37 -4.75 -5.37
N ASN A 37 0.07 -4.63 -5.20
CA ASN A 37 -0.81 -4.35 -6.31
C ASN A 37 -0.55 -2.91 -6.80
N LEU A 38 0.10 -2.81 -7.95
CA LEU A 38 0.33 -1.54 -8.64
C LEU A 38 -0.82 -1.20 -9.61
N GLY A 39 -1.87 -2.00 -9.61
CA GLY A 39 -2.94 -2.01 -10.60
C GLY A 39 -3.89 -0.81 -10.60
N GLN A 40 -3.71 0.18 -9.73
CA GLN A 40 -4.58 1.36 -9.71
C GLN A 40 -4.10 2.52 -10.61
N SER A 41 -2.94 2.42 -11.20
CA SER A 41 -2.46 3.43 -12.14
C SER A 41 -2.02 2.77 -13.44
N LYS A 42 -2.60 3.17 -14.56
CA LYS A 42 -2.20 2.68 -15.89
C LYS A 42 -0.70 2.84 -16.16
N THR A 43 -0.07 3.84 -15.53
CA THR A 43 1.37 4.11 -15.61
C THR A 43 2.23 3.24 -14.69
N LEU A 44 1.63 2.61 -13.67
CA LEU A 44 2.36 1.76 -12.72
C LEU A 44 2.38 0.28 -13.12
N ALA A 45 1.59 -0.07 -14.15
CA ALA A 45 1.47 -1.45 -14.65
C ALA A 45 2.49 -1.82 -15.74
N GLU A 46 3.40 -0.89 -16.11
CA GLU A 46 4.34 -1.11 -17.23
C GLU A 46 5.38 -2.20 -16.92
N ILE A 47 5.76 -2.35 -15.66
CA ILE A 47 6.69 -3.40 -15.24
C ILE A 47 6.20 -4.11 -13.97
N PRO A 48 6.34 -5.45 -13.88
CA PRO A 48 5.95 -6.20 -12.70
C PRO A 48 6.81 -5.86 -11.49
N GLY A 49 6.22 -5.90 -10.32
CA GLY A 49 6.92 -5.63 -9.07
C GLY A 49 6.40 -6.44 -7.90
N THR A 50 7.29 -6.73 -6.97
CA THR A 50 6.96 -7.40 -5.71
C THR A 50 7.61 -6.70 -4.53
N CYS A 51 7.11 -7.00 -3.33
CA CYS A 51 7.69 -6.53 -2.09
C CYS A 51 8.08 -7.75 -1.24
N ILE A 52 9.33 -7.79 -0.78
CA ILE A 52 9.85 -8.84 0.09
C ILE A 52 10.21 -8.26 1.45
N HIS A 53 10.45 -9.14 2.42
CA HIS A 53 10.95 -8.71 3.71
C HIS A 53 12.41 -8.22 3.58
N PHE A 54 12.81 -7.22 4.38
CA PHE A 54 14.14 -6.62 4.28
C PHE A 54 15.27 -7.63 4.51
N VAL A 55 15.06 -8.64 5.38
CA VAL A 55 16.04 -9.72 5.62
C VAL A 55 16.30 -10.53 4.35
N ASP A 56 15.25 -10.83 3.58
CA ASP A 56 15.38 -11.56 2.33
C ASP A 56 16.10 -10.69 1.27
N ALA A 57 15.82 -9.39 1.27
CA ALA A 57 16.52 -8.44 0.41
C ALA A 57 18.02 -8.35 0.75
N ALA A 58 18.35 -8.29 2.04
CA ALA A 58 19.73 -8.30 2.50
C ALA A 58 20.46 -9.58 2.08
N GLU A 59 19.83 -10.74 2.22
CA GLU A 59 20.39 -12.03 1.80
C GLU A 59 20.65 -12.08 0.30
N ILE A 60 19.74 -11.55 -0.52
CA ILE A 60 19.93 -11.46 -1.97
C ILE A 60 21.17 -10.63 -2.31
N VAL A 61 21.34 -9.49 -1.64
CA VAL A 61 22.48 -8.60 -1.85
C VAL A 61 23.78 -9.25 -1.37
N GLU A 62 23.77 -9.85 -0.19
CA GLU A 62 24.94 -10.50 0.40
C GLU A 62 25.44 -11.67 -0.44
N LYS A 63 24.52 -12.46 -0.99
CA LYS A 63 24.86 -13.55 -1.92
C LYS A 63 25.31 -13.09 -3.30
N GLY A 64 25.23 -11.79 -3.59
CA GLY A 64 25.58 -11.24 -4.89
C GLY A 64 24.77 -11.82 -6.04
N ALA A 65 23.48 -12.03 -5.83
CA ALA A 65 22.60 -12.64 -6.81
C ALA A 65 22.53 -11.81 -8.11
N LEU A 66 23.02 -12.41 -9.21
CA LEU A 66 23.05 -11.77 -10.54
C LEU A 66 21.75 -11.99 -11.33
N ARG A 67 20.90 -12.92 -10.90
CA ARG A 67 19.63 -13.26 -11.55
C ARG A 67 18.59 -13.57 -10.51
N VAL A 68 17.38 -13.04 -10.74
CA VAL A 68 16.21 -13.28 -9.90
C VAL A 68 15.08 -13.77 -10.80
N ARG A 69 14.39 -14.83 -10.38
CA ARG A 69 13.13 -15.24 -10.98
C ARG A 69 11.99 -14.72 -10.10
N MET A 70 11.14 -13.92 -10.69
CA MET A 70 9.92 -13.43 -10.02
C MET A 70 8.71 -14.16 -10.62
N ILE A 71 7.91 -14.79 -9.76
CA ILE A 71 6.63 -15.41 -10.13
C ILE A 71 5.57 -14.67 -9.32
N CYS A 72 4.62 -14.04 -10.01
CA CYS A 72 3.55 -13.28 -9.40
C CYS A 72 2.23 -13.70 -10.04
N GLU A 73 1.48 -14.53 -9.33
CA GLU A 73 0.14 -14.96 -9.74
C GLU A 73 -0.89 -14.06 -9.06
N GLN A 74 -1.74 -13.44 -9.84
CA GLN A 74 -2.76 -12.53 -9.35
C GLN A 74 -4.09 -12.81 -10.03
N THR A 75 -5.15 -12.74 -9.26
CA THR A 75 -6.52 -12.79 -9.76
C THR A 75 -7.16 -11.43 -9.56
N LEU A 76 -7.63 -10.83 -10.64
CA LEU A 76 -8.42 -9.61 -10.57
C LEU A 76 -9.88 -9.99 -10.28
N VAL A 77 -10.40 -9.46 -9.19
CA VAL A 77 -11.79 -9.66 -8.78
C VAL A 77 -12.47 -8.31 -8.64
N GLU A 78 -13.57 -8.12 -9.35
CA GLU A 78 -14.42 -6.95 -9.15
C GLU A 78 -15.20 -7.08 -7.84
N LYS A 79 -15.13 -6.04 -7.03
CA LYS A 79 -15.86 -5.94 -5.76
C LYS A 79 -16.44 -4.55 -5.61
N THR A 80 -17.59 -4.48 -4.94
CA THR A 80 -18.21 -3.21 -4.57
C THR A 80 -17.70 -2.78 -3.20
N SER A 81 -17.38 -1.51 -3.06
CA SER A 81 -17.05 -0.85 -1.81
C SER A 81 -18.05 0.28 -1.55
N GLN A 82 -18.13 0.75 -0.32
CA GLN A 82 -19.05 1.79 0.11
C GLN A 82 -18.31 2.88 0.88
N ASN A 83 -18.79 4.11 0.75
CA ASN A 83 -18.41 5.21 1.63
C ASN A 83 -19.62 5.53 2.52
N ILE A 84 -19.37 5.83 3.78
CA ILE A 84 -20.37 6.30 4.73
C ILE A 84 -20.23 7.81 4.80
N CYS A 85 -21.31 8.53 4.52
CA CYS A 85 -21.35 9.98 4.59
C CYS A 85 -22.44 10.42 5.57
N ALA A 86 -22.09 11.34 6.45
CA ALA A 86 -23.03 12.06 7.29
C ALA A 86 -22.85 13.56 7.09
N ARG A 87 -23.90 14.34 7.33
CA ARG A 87 -23.87 15.80 7.25
C ARG A 87 -24.52 16.38 8.49
N ILE A 88 -23.87 17.37 9.05
CA ILE A 88 -24.41 18.23 10.10
C ILE A 88 -24.56 19.61 9.49
N GLU A 89 -25.75 20.17 9.58
CA GLU A 89 -26.00 21.53 9.09
C GLU A 89 -25.30 22.54 9.99
N GLY A 90 -24.68 23.52 9.35
CA GLY A 90 -24.05 24.63 10.06
C GLY A 90 -25.06 25.57 10.72
N SER A 91 -24.60 26.29 11.70
CA SER A 91 -25.41 27.28 12.44
C SER A 91 -25.47 28.64 11.75
N ASP A 92 -24.62 28.90 10.80
CA ASP A 92 -24.58 30.16 10.05
C ASP A 92 -25.07 29.94 8.59
N LYS A 93 -25.07 31.01 7.82
CA LYS A 93 -25.46 31.00 6.41
C LYS A 93 -24.27 30.93 5.46
N SER A 94 -23.11 30.47 5.93
CA SER A 94 -21.95 30.27 5.10
C SER A 94 -22.16 29.10 4.15
N ASP A 95 -21.71 29.24 2.91
CA ASP A 95 -21.65 28.17 1.94
C ASP A 95 -20.40 27.29 2.11
N ASP A 96 -19.58 27.57 3.10
CA ASP A 96 -18.37 26.81 3.38
C ASP A 96 -18.69 25.41 3.91
N ILE A 97 -17.96 24.43 3.44
CA ILE A 97 -18.10 23.03 3.85
C ILE A 97 -16.80 22.59 4.51
N LEU A 98 -16.88 22.19 5.77
CA LEU A 98 -15.79 21.48 6.45
C LEU A 98 -15.98 19.98 6.27
N THR A 99 -15.05 19.33 5.61
CA THR A 99 -15.07 17.88 5.42
C THR A 99 -14.05 17.22 6.32
N VAL A 100 -14.49 16.26 7.14
CA VAL A 100 -13.62 15.43 7.97
C VAL A 100 -13.76 13.99 7.50
N THR A 101 -12.64 13.31 7.25
CA THR A 101 -12.63 11.97 6.67
C THR A 101 -11.70 11.03 7.41
N ALA A 102 -12.07 9.76 7.45
CA ALA A 102 -11.22 8.67 7.88
C ALA A 102 -11.51 7.43 7.02
N HIS A 103 -10.48 6.68 6.62
CA HIS A 103 -10.71 5.40 5.98
C HIS A 103 -10.99 4.33 7.04
N TYR A 104 -11.86 3.35 6.75
CA TYR A 104 -12.21 2.28 7.67
C TYR A 104 -11.79 0.88 7.20
N ASP A 105 -11.12 0.80 6.07
CA ASP A 105 -10.47 -0.41 5.61
C ASP A 105 -9.11 -0.62 6.30
N SER A 106 -8.65 -1.85 6.33
CA SER A 106 -7.35 -2.22 6.89
C SER A 106 -6.61 -3.21 6.01
N VAL A 107 -5.33 -3.40 6.29
CA VAL A 107 -4.55 -4.46 5.64
C VAL A 107 -4.98 -5.83 6.12
N PRO A 108 -4.97 -6.88 5.26
CA PRO A 108 -5.42 -8.22 5.64
C PRO A 108 -4.69 -8.85 6.84
N GLN A 109 -3.50 -8.35 7.16
CA GLN A 109 -2.64 -8.88 8.22
C GLN A 109 -2.85 -8.21 9.57
N GLY A 110 -3.65 -7.16 9.64
CA GLY A 110 -3.85 -6.36 10.85
C GLY A 110 -5.34 -6.14 11.18
N PRO A 111 -5.67 -5.99 12.48
CA PRO A 111 -7.05 -5.71 12.89
C PRO A 111 -7.50 -4.27 12.57
N GLY A 112 -6.61 -3.39 12.11
CA GLY A 112 -6.94 -2.01 11.75
C GLY A 112 -7.22 -1.08 12.94
N ALA A 113 -6.90 -1.50 14.18
CA ALA A 113 -7.25 -0.73 15.37
C ALA A 113 -6.61 0.67 15.39
N TYR A 114 -5.38 0.78 14.98
CA TYR A 114 -4.68 2.06 14.86
C TYR A 114 -4.85 2.67 13.46
N ASP A 115 -4.70 1.88 12.44
CA ASP A 115 -4.77 2.30 11.03
C ASP A 115 -5.97 1.58 10.34
N ASN A 116 -7.21 2.15 10.36
CA ASN A 116 -7.44 3.51 10.83
C ASN A 116 -8.73 3.62 11.67
N MET A 117 -9.06 2.62 12.51
CA MET A 117 -10.20 2.74 13.43
C MET A 117 -10.05 3.88 14.43
N ALA A 118 -8.82 4.23 14.80
CA ALA A 118 -8.57 5.41 15.63
C ALA A 118 -9.07 6.70 14.94
N GLY A 119 -8.79 6.86 13.65
CA GLY A 119 -9.33 7.98 12.87
C GLY A 119 -10.85 7.95 12.74
N CYS A 120 -11.43 6.77 12.55
CA CYS A 120 -12.88 6.60 12.51
C CYS A 120 -13.54 6.99 13.85
N ALA A 121 -12.93 6.60 14.98
CA ALA A 121 -13.44 6.97 16.30
C ALA A 121 -13.44 8.50 16.50
N ILE A 122 -12.38 9.18 16.07
CA ILE A 122 -12.31 10.65 16.14
C ILE A 122 -13.43 11.27 15.31
N VAL A 123 -13.68 10.80 14.09
CA VAL A 123 -14.74 11.33 13.23
C VAL A 123 -16.12 11.09 13.82
N MET A 124 -16.33 10.00 14.56
CA MET A 124 -17.61 9.71 15.21
C MET A 124 -17.86 10.53 16.49
N GLU A 125 -16.81 11.05 17.10
CA GLU A 125 -16.90 11.90 18.31
C GLU A 125 -17.08 13.40 18.00
N LEU A 126 -16.91 13.81 16.74
CA LEU A 126 -17.13 15.18 16.28
C LEU A 126 -18.59 15.47 16.01
#